data_02099882221940c5904546f6e362e531
#
_entry.id   02099882221940c5904546f6e362e531
#
_cell.length_a   1.000
_cell.length_b   1.000
_cell.length_c   1.000
_cell.angle_alpha   90.00
_cell.angle_beta   90.00
_cell.angle_gamma   90.00
#
_symmetry.space_group_name_H-M   'P 1'
#
loop_
_entity.id
_entity.type
_entity.pdbx_description
1 polymer ?
#
loop_
_entity_poly.entity_id
_entity_poly.type
_entity_poly.pdbx_seq_one_letter_code
_entity_poly.pdbx_strand_id
1 'polypeptide(L)'
;MVSPKLVHLLEAHWEAVSARFFRLLNSESGLPHIKKLPESELNLVCRRLVSNIGQYLMTKPGSGIGIEYERIGRERFHEGVPMSECIRGVQLLKEAAISYLREQGLFDTSVDIYAEEELEHQIGIFFDLLVVNLAVGYEKEQSRAAAV
;
A
#
# COMPACT_ATOMS: atom_id res chain seq x y z
N MET A 1 -14.40 -14.90 5.70
CA MET A 1 -13.00 -15.28 6.01
C MET A 1 -12.15 -15.20 4.76
N VAL A 2 -11.02 -14.52 4.85
CA VAL A 2 -10.13 -14.37 3.70
C VAL A 2 -9.38 -15.67 3.45
N SER A 3 -9.28 -16.08 2.18
CA SER A 3 -8.59 -17.31 1.78
C SER A 3 -7.08 -17.19 1.98
N PRO A 4 -6.44 -18.07 2.76
CA PRO A 4 -4.98 -18.08 2.90
C PRO A 4 -4.24 -18.26 1.57
N LYS A 5 -4.85 -18.97 0.62
CA LYS A 5 -4.29 -19.19 -0.71
C LYS A 5 -4.14 -17.87 -1.48
N LEU A 6 -5.13 -16.99 -1.42
CA LEU A 6 -5.10 -15.69 -2.10
C LEU A 6 -4.08 -14.76 -1.46
N VAL A 7 -3.99 -14.77 -0.13
CA VAL A 7 -2.98 -14.00 0.61
C VAL A 7 -1.58 -14.47 0.22
N HIS A 8 -1.35 -15.77 0.21
CA HIS A 8 -0.06 -16.35 -0.17
C HIS A 8 0.32 -16.03 -1.62
N LEU A 9 -0.66 -16.05 -2.52
CA LEU A 9 -0.44 -15.68 -3.91
C LEU A 9 0.06 -14.24 -4.02
N LEU A 10 -0.56 -13.32 -3.30
CA LEU A 10 -0.16 -11.91 -3.29
C LEU A 10 1.27 -11.74 -2.76
N GLU A 11 1.58 -12.40 -1.63
CA GLU A 11 2.91 -12.32 -1.03
C GLU A 11 4.01 -12.92 -1.93
N ALA A 12 3.72 -14.05 -2.56
CA ALA A 12 4.67 -14.74 -3.44
C ALA A 12 4.98 -13.94 -4.71
N HIS A 13 4.07 -13.05 -5.12
CA HIS A 13 4.18 -12.29 -6.36
C HIS A 13 4.27 -10.79 -6.14
N TRP A 14 4.89 -10.36 -5.05
CA TRP A 14 5.07 -8.93 -4.74
C TRP A 14 5.78 -8.17 -5.88
N GLU A 15 6.67 -8.85 -6.61
CA GLU A 15 7.40 -8.24 -7.73
C GLU A 15 6.46 -7.85 -8.87
N ALA A 16 5.44 -8.66 -9.15
CA ALA A 16 4.42 -8.35 -10.14
C ALA A 16 3.57 -7.15 -9.70
N VAL A 17 3.23 -7.07 -8.42
CA VAL A 17 2.53 -5.91 -7.86
C VAL A 17 3.39 -4.67 -7.98
N SER A 18 4.66 -4.76 -7.64
CA SER A 18 5.61 -3.66 -7.75
C SER A 18 5.75 -3.16 -9.20
N ALA A 19 5.85 -4.07 -10.16
CA ALA A 19 5.93 -3.72 -11.58
C ALA A 19 4.67 -2.96 -12.04
N ARG A 20 3.49 -3.35 -11.58
CA ARG A 20 2.24 -2.65 -11.87
C ARG A 20 2.21 -1.26 -11.24
N PHE A 21 2.66 -1.17 -10.01
CA PHE A 21 2.78 0.12 -9.32
C PHE A 21 3.64 1.09 -10.12
N PHE A 22 4.81 0.66 -10.59
CA PHE A 22 5.70 1.51 -11.38
C PHE A 22 5.06 1.94 -12.69
N ARG A 23 4.33 1.06 -13.36
CA ARG A 23 3.59 1.43 -14.59
C ARG A 23 2.52 2.47 -14.31
N LEU A 24 1.75 2.31 -13.25
CA LEU A 24 0.73 3.27 -12.84
C LEU A 24 1.36 4.61 -12.47
N LEU A 25 2.44 4.57 -11.70
CA LEU A 25 3.17 5.76 -11.30
C LEU A 25 3.69 6.53 -12.52
N ASN A 26 4.31 5.84 -13.46
CA ASN A 26 4.88 6.45 -14.65
C ASN A 26 3.82 7.01 -15.61
N SER A 27 2.63 6.43 -15.63
CA SER A 27 1.53 6.91 -16.47
C SER A 27 0.78 8.09 -15.86
N GLU A 28 0.94 8.34 -14.57
CA GLU A 28 0.26 9.44 -13.91
C GLU A 28 1.07 10.73 -14.00
N SER A 29 0.40 11.81 -14.38
CA SER A 29 1.00 13.14 -14.35
C SER A 29 0.90 13.72 -12.94
N GLY A 30 1.84 14.59 -12.55
CA GLY A 30 1.71 15.38 -11.35
C GLY A 30 2.26 14.78 -10.07
N LEU A 31 3.12 13.76 -10.14
CA LEU A 31 3.78 13.19 -8.96
C LEU A 31 5.31 13.36 -9.05
N PRO A 32 5.81 14.61 -9.18
CA PRO A 32 7.23 14.81 -9.46
C PRO A 32 8.15 14.39 -8.31
N HIS A 33 7.71 14.51 -7.05
CA HIS A 33 8.55 14.19 -5.89
C HIS A 33 8.64 12.68 -5.65
N ILE A 34 7.50 11.99 -5.73
CA ILE A 34 7.48 10.52 -5.60
C ILE A 34 8.33 9.88 -6.70
N LYS A 35 8.24 10.37 -7.93
CA LYS A 35 9.01 9.84 -9.07
C LYS A 35 10.51 10.03 -8.94
N LYS A 36 10.95 10.97 -8.10
CA LYS A 36 12.38 11.20 -7.83
C LYS A 36 12.96 10.28 -6.76
N LEU A 37 12.12 9.58 -6.01
CA LEU A 37 12.61 8.64 -5.01
C LEU A 37 13.33 7.47 -5.70
N PRO A 38 14.40 6.94 -5.09
CA PRO A 38 15.11 5.80 -5.67
C PRO A 38 14.17 4.63 -5.91
N GLU A 39 14.31 4.00 -7.07
CA GLU A 39 13.51 2.83 -7.42
C GLU A 39 13.66 1.70 -6.40
N SER A 40 14.88 1.51 -5.89
CA SER A 40 15.16 0.52 -4.84
C SER A 40 14.36 0.78 -3.57
N GLU A 41 14.17 2.04 -3.19
CA GLU A 41 13.38 2.42 -2.02
C GLU A 41 11.90 2.12 -2.25
N LEU A 42 11.37 2.46 -3.42
CA LEU A 42 9.98 2.18 -3.76
C LEU A 42 9.72 0.68 -3.87
N ASN A 43 10.65 -0.09 -4.40
CA ASN A 43 10.57 -1.55 -4.42
C ASN A 43 10.52 -2.15 -3.01
N LEU A 44 11.32 -1.62 -2.11
CA LEU A 44 11.32 -2.07 -0.72
C LEU A 44 10.00 -1.77 -0.02
N VAL A 45 9.43 -0.59 -0.28
CA VAL A 45 8.10 -0.20 0.23
C VAL A 45 7.04 -1.18 -0.29
N CYS A 46 7.05 -1.50 -1.59
CA CYS A 46 6.11 -2.46 -2.17
C CYS A 46 6.22 -3.83 -1.53
N ARG A 47 7.44 -4.33 -1.37
CA ARG A 47 7.69 -5.64 -0.77
C ARG A 47 7.19 -5.72 0.67
N ARG A 48 7.52 -4.72 1.47
CA ARG A 48 7.09 -4.65 2.88
C ARG A 48 5.59 -4.51 2.99
N LEU A 49 4.99 -3.69 2.13
CA LEU A 49 3.55 -3.47 2.12
C LEU A 49 2.80 -4.77 1.81
N VAL A 50 3.22 -5.51 0.80
CA VAL A 50 2.57 -6.78 0.44
C VAL A 50 2.69 -7.78 1.59
N SER A 51 3.86 -7.87 2.23
CA SER A 51 4.07 -8.70 3.41
C SER A 51 3.15 -8.28 4.56
N ASN A 52 2.99 -6.98 4.79
CA ASN A 52 2.13 -6.43 5.84
C ASN A 52 0.65 -6.69 5.57
N ILE A 53 0.22 -6.66 4.31
CA ILE A 53 -1.15 -7.05 3.92
C ILE A 53 -1.42 -8.47 4.37
N GLY A 54 -0.53 -9.39 4.03
CA GLY A 54 -0.68 -10.81 4.39
C GLY A 54 -0.81 -10.98 5.89
N GLN A 55 0.08 -10.37 6.64
CA GLN A 55 0.07 -10.44 8.11
C GLN A 55 -1.22 -9.86 8.69
N TYR A 56 -1.64 -8.69 8.21
CA TYR A 56 -2.87 -8.04 8.65
C TYR A 56 -4.10 -8.93 8.39
N LEU A 57 -4.20 -9.49 7.19
CA LEU A 57 -5.34 -10.32 6.80
C LEU A 57 -5.43 -11.61 7.61
N MET A 58 -4.30 -12.16 8.05
CA MET A 58 -4.26 -13.41 8.81
C MET A 58 -4.44 -13.22 10.32
N THR A 59 -3.95 -12.12 10.88
CA THR A 59 -3.89 -11.92 12.35
C THR A 59 -4.77 -10.80 12.88
N LYS A 60 -5.07 -9.83 12.07
CA LYS A 60 -5.92 -8.65 12.37
C LYS A 60 -5.62 -7.72 13.53
N PRO A 61 -4.65 -7.82 14.39
CA PRO A 61 -4.26 -6.68 15.22
C PRO A 61 -3.21 -5.86 14.47
N GLY A 62 -3.65 -4.77 13.84
CA GLY A 62 -2.80 -3.94 12.98
C GLY A 62 -1.90 -2.94 13.69
N SER A 63 -1.60 -3.11 14.97
CA SER A 63 -0.86 -2.13 15.77
C SER A 63 0.55 -1.81 15.24
N GLY A 64 1.28 -2.80 14.75
CA GLY A 64 2.61 -2.61 14.18
C GLY A 64 2.61 -1.85 12.87
N ILE A 65 1.57 -2.01 12.09
CA ILE A 65 1.41 -1.36 10.78
C ILE A 65 1.20 0.15 10.97
N GLY A 66 0.38 0.54 11.94
CA GLY A 66 0.14 1.95 12.24
C GLY A 66 1.43 2.70 12.57
N ILE A 67 2.26 2.12 13.43
CA ILE A 67 3.55 2.70 13.83
C ILE A 67 4.47 2.84 12.62
N GLU A 68 4.54 1.81 11.78
CA GLU A 68 5.40 1.82 10.60
C GLU A 68 4.99 2.91 9.60
N TYR A 69 3.70 3.08 9.35
CA TYR A 69 3.21 4.07 8.39
C TYR A 69 3.25 5.50 8.94
N GLU A 70 3.13 5.70 10.25
CA GLU A 70 3.45 6.98 10.86
C GLU A 70 4.92 7.35 10.64
N ARG A 71 5.82 6.38 10.78
CA ARG A 71 7.25 6.58 10.52
C ARG A 71 7.50 6.97 9.07
N ILE A 72 6.85 6.27 8.13
CA ILE A 72 6.96 6.59 6.70
C ILE A 72 6.46 8.01 6.43
N GLY A 73 5.36 8.41 7.02
CA GLY A 73 4.84 9.77 6.91
C GLY A 73 5.86 10.82 7.36
N ARG A 74 6.52 10.59 8.49
CA ARG A 74 7.59 11.49 8.98
C ARG A 74 8.76 11.55 7.99
N GLU A 75 9.18 10.42 7.48
CA GLU A 75 10.28 10.34 6.51
C GLU A 75 9.96 11.10 5.23
N ARG A 76 8.75 10.93 4.70
CA ARG A 76 8.33 11.64 3.49
C ARG A 76 8.27 13.16 3.69
N PHE A 77 7.85 13.59 4.88
CA PHE A 77 7.91 15.02 5.22
C PHE A 77 9.35 15.55 5.10
N HIS A 78 10.32 14.87 5.69
CA HIS A 78 11.72 15.28 5.65
C HIS A 78 12.32 15.21 4.25
N GLU A 79 11.83 14.31 3.41
CA GLU A 79 12.26 14.22 2.01
C GLU A 79 11.64 15.31 1.12
N GLY A 80 10.76 16.12 1.67
CA GLY A 80 10.09 17.18 0.93
C GLY A 80 8.99 16.70 -0.01
N VAL A 81 8.47 15.49 0.20
CA VAL A 81 7.38 14.95 -0.61
C VAL A 81 6.06 15.51 -0.09
N PRO A 82 5.25 16.18 -0.92
CA PRO A 82 3.94 16.67 -0.48
C PRO A 82 3.04 15.53 -0.01
N MET A 83 2.24 15.79 1.03
CA MET A 83 1.33 14.77 1.58
C MET A 83 0.36 14.23 0.52
N SER A 84 -0.13 15.09 -0.37
CA SER A 84 -1.01 14.67 -1.46
C SER A 84 -0.37 13.64 -2.37
N GLU A 85 0.91 13.77 -2.68
CA GLU A 85 1.64 12.79 -3.48
C GLU A 85 1.83 11.47 -2.73
N CYS A 86 2.10 11.55 -1.43
CA CYS A 86 2.21 10.36 -0.57
C CYS A 86 0.91 9.56 -0.58
N ILE A 87 -0.22 10.23 -0.40
CA ILE A 87 -1.54 9.61 -0.40
C ILE A 87 -1.83 8.98 -1.77
N ARG A 88 -1.55 9.72 -2.85
CA ARG A 88 -1.77 9.18 -4.20
C ARG A 88 -0.88 7.95 -4.47
N GLY A 89 0.35 7.97 -3.99
CA GLY A 89 1.25 6.81 -4.08
C GLY A 89 0.67 5.57 -3.42
N VAL A 90 0.11 5.72 -2.22
CA VAL A 90 -0.57 4.62 -1.51
C VAL A 90 -1.78 4.11 -2.30
N GLN A 91 -2.57 5.02 -2.88
CA GLN A 91 -3.72 4.63 -3.71
C GLN A 91 -3.28 3.86 -4.95
N LEU A 92 -2.18 4.24 -5.58
CA LEU A 92 -1.63 3.51 -6.73
C LEU A 92 -1.15 2.11 -6.35
N LEU A 93 -0.56 1.96 -5.18
CA LEU A 93 -0.21 0.64 -4.64
C LEU A 93 -1.44 -0.24 -4.44
N LYS A 94 -2.51 0.33 -3.91
CA LYS A 94 -3.79 -0.37 -3.76
C LYS A 94 -4.31 -0.83 -5.13
N GLU A 95 -4.33 0.05 -6.11
CA GLU A 95 -4.76 -0.29 -7.47
C GLU A 95 -3.91 -1.41 -8.07
N ALA A 96 -2.60 -1.35 -7.87
CA ALA A 96 -1.68 -2.38 -8.35
C ALA A 96 -1.98 -3.75 -7.73
N ALA A 97 -2.18 -3.79 -6.41
CA ALA A 97 -2.47 -5.04 -5.71
C ALA A 97 -3.81 -5.64 -6.14
N ILE A 98 -4.85 -4.83 -6.20
CA ILE A 98 -6.19 -5.28 -6.58
C ILE A 98 -6.23 -5.73 -8.05
N SER A 99 -5.65 -4.95 -8.95
CA SER A 99 -5.64 -5.32 -10.38
C SER A 99 -4.85 -6.60 -10.63
N TYR A 100 -3.77 -6.81 -9.89
CA TYR A 100 -3.01 -8.06 -9.95
C TYR A 100 -3.89 -9.26 -9.59
N LEU A 101 -4.60 -9.17 -8.47
CA LEU A 101 -5.48 -10.27 -8.03
C LEU A 101 -6.58 -10.56 -9.06
N ARG A 102 -7.20 -9.53 -9.62
CA ARG A 102 -8.26 -9.67 -10.61
C ARG A 102 -7.78 -10.38 -11.88
N GLU A 103 -6.56 -10.08 -12.32
CA GLU A 103 -6.01 -10.65 -13.56
C GLU A 103 -5.59 -12.12 -13.42
N GLN A 104 -5.49 -12.66 -12.21
CA GLN A 104 -5.07 -14.04 -12.04
C GLN A 104 -6.11 -15.08 -12.52
N GLY A 105 -7.36 -14.66 -12.70
CA GLY A 105 -8.40 -15.53 -13.25
C GLY A 105 -8.70 -16.74 -12.40
N LEU A 106 -8.51 -16.66 -11.08
CA LEU A 106 -8.64 -17.76 -10.13
C LEU A 106 -10.09 -17.99 -9.68
N PHE A 107 -11.05 -17.23 -10.21
CA PHE A 107 -12.38 -17.09 -9.63
C PHE A 107 -13.43 -17.60 -10.61
N ASP A 108 -13.49 -18.93 -10.76
CA ASP A 108 -14.40 -19.61 -11.71
C ASP A 108 -15.75 -19.97 -11.09
N THR A 109 -15.88 -19.92 -9.76
CA THR A 109 -17.11 -20.27 -9.06
C THR A 109 -17.69 -19.10 -8.31
N SER A 110 -18.99 -19.17 -7.95
CA SER A 110 -19.63 -18.13 -7.14
C SER A 110 -18.94 -17.95 -5.78
N VAL A 111 -18.47 -19.04 -5.18
CA VAL A 111 -17.76 -19.03 -3.89
C VAL A 111 -16.44 -18.27 -4.05
N ASP A 112 -15.72 -18.52 -5.15
CA ASP A 112 -14.46 -17.84 -5.43
C ASP A 112 -14.66 -16.33 -5.66
N ILE A 113 -15.75 -15.95 -6.34
CA ILE A 113 -16.10 -14.54 -6.55
C ILE A 113 -16.37 -13.85 -5.22
N TYR A 114 -17.10 -14.48 -4.30
CA TYR A 114 -17.31 -13.93 -2.95
C TYR A 114 -16.01 -13.81 -2.17
N ALA A 115 -15.14 -14.79 -2.28
CA ALA A 115 -13.82 -14.76 -1.63
C ALA A 115 -12.96 -13.61 -2.16
N GLU A 116 -13.02 -13.35 -3.46
CA GLU A 116 -12.33 -12.21 -4.08
C GLU A 116 -12.87 -10.89 -3.57
N GLU A 117 -14.19 -10.72 -3.56
CA GLU A 117 -14.84 -9.50 -3.06
C GLU A 117 -14.49 -9.24 -1.60
N GLU A 118 -14.51 -10.28 -0.78
CA GLU A 118 -14.12 -10.17 0.63
C GLU A 118 -12.65 -9.76 0.77
N LEU A 119 -11.77 -10.36 -0.01
CA LEU A 119 -10.35 -10.02 -0.01
C LEU A 119 -10.13 -8.57 -0.44
N GLU A 120 -10.77 -8.13 -1.52
CA GLU A 120 -10.67 -6.75 -2.00
C GLU A 120 -11.19 -5.76 -0.96
N HIS A 121 -12.28 -6.10 -0.27
CA HIS A 121 -12.83 -5.28 0.79
C HIS A 121 -11.84 -5.13 1.94
N GLN A 122 -11.25 -6.22 2.40
CA GLN A 122 -10.26 -6.21 3.48
C GLN A 122 -8.99 -5.46 3.09
N ILE A 123 -8.55 -5.60 1.85
CA ILE A 123 -7.42 -4.82 1.32
C ILE A 123 -7.77 -3.34 1.33
N GLY A 124 -8.97 -2.97 0.94
CA GLY A 124 -9.44 -1.59 0.98
C GLY A 124 -9.37 -0.99 2.38
N ILE A 125 -9.86 -1.72 3.40
CA ILE A 125 -9.77 -1.29 4.79
C ILE A 125 -8.31 -1.12 5.22
N PHE A 126 -7.45 -2.06 4.86
CA PHE A 126 -6.02 -1.98 5.16
C PHE A 126 -5.39 -0.71 4.60
N PHE A 127 -5.65 -0.40 3.32
CA PHE A 127 -5.10 0.80 2.69
C PHE A 127 -5.66 2.09 3.27
N ASP A 128 -6.91 2.10 3.71
CA ASP A 128 -7.48 3.25 4.41
C ASP A 128 -6.73 3.52 5.72
N LEU A 129 -6.39 2.46 6.46
CA LEU A 129 -5.56 2.58 7.67
C LEU A 129 -4.18 3.13 7.36
N LEU A 130 -3.57 2.70 6.25
CA LEU A 130 -2.26 3.20 5.84
C LEU A 130 -2.29 4.70 5.56
N VAL A 131 -3.31 5.15 4.83
CA VAL A 131 -3.45 6.57 4.48
C VAL A 131 -3.59 7.41 5.74
N VAL A 132 -4.44 7.00 6.68
CA VAL A 132 -4.66 7.74 7.93
C VAL A 132 -3.37 7.82 8.75
N ASN A 133 -2.70 6.68 8.95
CA ASN A 133 -1.48 6.65 9.75
C ASN A 133 -0.32 7.43 9.11
N LEU A 134 -0.19 7.35 7.79
CA LEU A 134 0.79 8.13 7.06
C LEU A 134 0.53 9.64 7.24
N ALA A 135 -0.72 10.06 7.07
CA ALA A 135 -1.10 11.45 7.25
C ALA A 135 -0.85 11.93 8.67
N VAL A 136 -1.18 11.12 9.69
CA VAL A 136 -0.92 11.44 11.09
C VAL A 136 0.58 11.66 11.33
N GLY A 137 1.42 10.75 10.86
CA GLY A 137 2.86 10.87 11.01
C GLY A 137 3.43 12.11 10.31
N TYR A 138 2.96 12.37 9.11
CA TYR A 138 3.35 13.54 8.33
C TYR A 138 2.97 14.85 9.05
N GLU A 139 1.73 14.96 9.50
CA GLU A 139 1.23 16.16 10.18
C GLU A 139 1.91 16.39 11.53
N LYS A 140 2.18 15.35 12.29
CA LYS A 140 2.92 15.46 13.56
C LYS A 140 4.31 16.04 13.33
N GLU A 141 5.01 15.57 12.31
CA GLU A 141 6.36 16.04 12.01
C GLU A 141 6.34 17.46 11.44
N GLN A 142 5.35 17.77 10.61
CA GLN A 142 5.15 19.11 10.10
C GLN A 142 4.90 20.12 11.22
N SER A 143 4.07 19.77 12.19
CA SER A 143 3.79 20.61 13.37
C SER A 143 5.03 20.78 14.24
N ARG A 144 5.79 19.71 14.43
CA ARG A 144 7.04 19.74 15.19
C ARG A 144 8.07 20.65 14.52
N ALA A 145 8.23 20.56 13.21
CA ALA A 145 9.15 21.42 12.47
C ALA A 145 8.74 22.88 12.51
N ALA A 146 7.44 23.18 12.50
CA ALA A 146 6.93 24.53 12.58
C ALA A 146 7.10 25.16 13.98
N ALA A 147 7.20 24.34 15.03
CA ALA A 147 7.36 24.81 16.41
C ALA A 147 8.81 25.19 16.77
N VAL A 148 9.77 24.92 15.91
CA VAL A 148 11.21 25.20 16.14
C VAL A 148 11.60 26.60 15.73
#